data_35f2e3131bc4d062a923987440878523
#
_entry.id   35f2e3131bc4d062a923987440878523
#
_cell.length_a   1.000
_cell.length_b   1.000
_cell.length_c   1.000
_cell.angle_alpha   90.00
_cell.angle_beta   90.00
_cell.angle_gamma   90.00
#
_symmetry.space_group_name_H-M   'P 1'
#
loop_
_entity.id
_entity.type
_entity.pdbx_description
1 polymer ?
#
loop_
_entity_poly.entity_id
_entity_poly.type
_entity_poly.pdbx_seq_one_letter_code
_entity_poly.pdbx_strand_id
1 'polypeptide(L)'
;FHPCLIGSLGLYRGETVRTDAITFDVRENSLAVLDDHLRNVAQKNSTEDGPFSVHTLAIPHYPIVKTLGREKLAGVRAFGQEGEAIVAQAVAQELERQAMRHDVHEEYLKAQMTLNGVVVTTHYGTIDMAAEFGVTRPTATISSASVLADLRAAQALSRAGLQNGGRVQGYILFASPALFEEIISSADVATAYQFSQASGNPLRNELGSVANGYTMFRFGNVDVVLYDDTFTDKAGNVLTVLEDGEGVLVPRTELGVAFYGPASTLSGLGGVGSRRFASTYRDPKDRYIEVESEQSTLVINEQFGATVAISVA
;
A
#
# COMPACT_ATOMS: atom_id res chain seq x y z
N PHE A 1 -8.24 -8.77 -14.87
CA PHE A 1 -7.01 -8.07 -14.43
C PHE A 1 -7.43 -7.01 -13.42
N HIS A 2 -6.93 -7.10 -12.20
CA HIS A 2 -7.17 -6.06 -11.20
C HIS A 2 -5.94 -5.14 -11.22
N PRO A 3 -6.09 -3.86 -11.49
CA PRO A 3 -4.97 -2.93 -11.44
C PRO A 3 -4.50 -2.79 -10.00
N CYS A 4 -3.19 -2.99 -9.78
CA CYS A 4 -2.54 -2.81 -8.49
C CYS A 4 -1.76 -1.50 -8.54
N LEU A 5 -2.43 -0.37 -8.29
CA LEU A 5 -1.84 0.96 -8.42
C LEU A 5 -0.74 1.19 -7.39
N ILE A 6 -1.08 1.05 -6.11
CA ILE A 6 -0.17 1.36 -5.00
C ILE A 6 1.04 0.41 -5.02
N GLY A 7 0.78 -0.88 -5.31
CA GLY A 7 1.85 -1.86 -5.48
C GLY A 7 2.80 -1.54 -6.65
N SER A 8 2.27 -0.99 -7.75
CA SER A 8 3.07 -0.64 -8.93
C SER A 8 3.92 0.64 -8.75
N LEU A 9 3.52 1.51 -7.84
CA LEU A 9 4.25 2.75 -7.55
C LEU A 9 5.55 2.53 -6.74
N GLY A 10 5.77 1.31 -6.23
CA GLY A 10 6.98 0.98 -5.48
C GLY A 10 7.09 1.72 -4.14
N LEU A 11 5.97 2.08 -3.53
CA LEU A 11 5.93 2.79 -2.25
C LEU A 11 6.35 1.91 -1.06
N TYR A 12 6.29 0.60 -1.22
CA TYR A 12 6.66 -0.37 -0.19
C TYR A 12 7.73 -1.33 -0.71
N ARG A 13 8.84 -1.45 0.04
CA ARG A 13 9.81 -2.52 -0.23
C ARG A 13 9.29 -3.83 0.36
N GLY A 14 9.62 -4.95 -0.29
CA GLY A 14 9.32 -6.29 0.24
C GLY A 14 10.48 -6.80 1.08
N GLU A 15 10.19 -7.32 2.28
CA GLU A 15 11.18 -7.95 3.14
C GLU A 15 10.68 -9.30 3.64
N THR A 16 11.52 -10.32 3.56
CA THR A 16 11.20 -11.68 4.00
C THR A 16 11.76 -11.94 5.39
N VAL A 17 10.93 -12.48 6.28
CA VAL A 17 11.30 -12.75 7.68
C VAL A 17 11.15 -14.22 8.02
N ARG A 18 11.76 -14.65 9.13
CA ARG A 18 11.70 -16.03 9.61
C ARG A 18 10.78 -16.24 10.81
N THR A 19 10.14 -15.16 11.25
CA THR A 19 9.31 -15.12 12.45
C THR A 19 7.87 -14.78 12.08
N ASP A 20 6.93 -15.24 12.89
CA ASP A 20 5.49 -14.95 12.73
C ASP A 20 5.10 -13.59 13.33
N ALA A 21 6.05 -12.90 13.95
CA ALA A 21 5.90 -11.57 14.50
C ALA A 21 7.17 -10.76 14.30
N ILE A 22 7.01 -9.43 14.20
CA ILE A 22 8.12 -8.50 14.04
C ILE A 22 8.14 -7.57 15.25
N THR A 23 9.31 -7.35 15.77
CA THR A 23 9.55 -6.41 16.86
C THR A 23 10.20 -5.16 16.29
N PHE A 24 9.57 -4.02 16.52
CA PHE A 24 10.06 -2.70 16.13
C PHE A 24 10.62 -1.98 17.35
N ASP A 25 11.82 -1.48 17.21
CA ASP A 25 12.44 -0.56 18.16
C ASP A 25 12.15 0.87 17.69
N VAL A 26 11.25 1.57 18.38
CA VAL A 26 10.94 2.97 18.09
C VAL A 26 11.79 3.86 18.96
N ARG A 27 12.55 4.75 18.34
CA ARG A 27 13.35 5.77 19.02
C ARG A 27 12.95 7.15 18.53
N GLU A 28 12.66 8.03 19.46
CA GLU A 28 12.57 9.45 19.14
C GLU A 28 13.99 10.00 18.95
N ASN A 29 14.38 10.20 17.71
CA ASN A 29 15.69 10.73 17.37
C ASN A 29 15.52 12.17 16.84
N SER A 30 15.88 13.15 17.65
CA SER A 30 15.94 14.53 17.19
C SER A 30 17.36 14.81 16.66
N LEU A 31 17.49 15.00 15.36
CA LEU A 31 18.71 15.57 14.79
C LEU A 31 18.71 17.07 15.04
N ALA A 32 19.16 17.47 16.21
CA ALA A 32 19.33 18.88 16.54
C ALA A 32 20.59 19.43 15.89
N VAL A 33 20.54 20.72 15.53
CA VAL A 33 21.73 21.46 15.13
C VAL A 33 22.63 21.60 16.37
N LEU A 34 23.91 21.27 16.21
CA LEU A 34 24.87 21.35 17.30
C LEU A 34 25.20 22.81 17.66
N ASP A 35 25.26 23.10 18.96
CA ASP A 35 25.77 24.37 19.46
C ASP A 35 27.28 24.43 19.34
N ASP A 36 27.80 25.60 19.06
CA ASP A 36 29.24 25.86 19.09
C ASP A 36 29.75 26.03 20.55
N HIS A 37 30.93 25.48 20.82
CA HIS A 37 31.58 25.59 22.12
C HIS A 37 32.99 26.16 22.00
N LEU A 38 33.42 26.95 22.99
CA LEU A 38 34.80 27.42 23.08
C LEU A 38 35.75 26.19 23.21
N ARG A 39 36.89 26.24 22.50
CA ARG A 39 37.88 25.15 22.42
C ARG A 39 38.48 24.90 23.78
N ASN A 40 38.31 25.02 24.81
CA ASN A 40 38.92 24.70 26.11
C ASN A 40 37.88 24.54 27.23
N VAL A 41 36.61 24.41 26.86
CA VAL A 41 35.51 24.16 27.82
C VAL A 41 35.17 22.68 27.88
N ALA A 42 34.92 22.19 29.08
CA ALA A 42 34.54 20.76 29.28
C ALA A 42 33.13 20.43 28.79
N GLN A 43 32.29 21.43 28.48
CA GLN A 43 30.97 21.24 27.95
C GLN A 43 31.02 20.77 26.49
N LYS A 44 30.33 19.69 26.21
CA LYS A 44 30.16 19.11 24.87
C LYS A 44 28.67 18.93 24.61
N ASN A 45 28.27 18.99 23.34
CA ASN A 45 26.95 18.56 22.97
C ASN A 45 26.76 17.11 23.38
N SER A 46 25.78 16.80 24.20
CA SER A 46 25.39 15.43 24.49
C SER A 46 24.19 15.09 23.60
N THR A 47 24.28 13.97 22.90
CA THR A 47 23.12 13.35 22.26
C THR A 47 22.50 12.43 23.27
N GLU A 48 21.42 12.84 23.91
CA GLU A 48 20.58 11.91 24.67
C GLU A 48 19.70 11.15 23.68
N ASP A 49 19.76 9.83 23.74
CA ASP A 49 18.78 9.00 23.04
C ASP A 49 17.42 9.28 23.66
N GLY A 50 16.44 9.62 22.80
CA GLY A 50 15.07 9.83 23.23
C GLY A 50 14.42 8.56 23.81
N PRO A 51 13.18 8.66 24.32
CA PRO A 51 12.47 7.51 24.87
C PRO A 51 12.46 6.37 23.87
N PHE A 52 12.71 5.17 24.38
CA PHE A 52 12.75 3.93 23.62
C PHE A 52 11.50 3.11 23.90
N SER A 53 10.80 2.70 22.87
CA SER A 53 9.67 1.77 22.98
C SER A 53 9.82 0.59 22.05
N VAL A 54 9.35 -0.56 22.52
CA VAL A 54 9.39 -1.81 21.75
C VAL A 54 7.95 -2.23 21.44
N HIS A 55 7.63 -2.36 20.16
CA HIS A 55 6.33 -2.79 19.69
C HIS A 55 6.46 -4.11 18.94
N THR A 56 5.63 -5.09 19.26
CA THR A 56 5.63 -6.39 18.58
C THR A 56 4.31 -6.59 17.86
N LEU A 57 4.36 -6.72 16.55
CA LEU A 57 3.22 -6.94 15.68
C LEU A 57 3.27 -8.34 15.07
N ALA A 58 2.17 -9.08 15.18
CA ALA A 58 2.04 -10.37 14.53
C ALA A 58 1.80 -10.19 13.02
N ILE A 59 2.36 -11.09 12.22
CA ILE A 59 2.15 -11.10 10.77
C ILE A 59 0.84 -11.84 10.47
N PRO A 60 -0.19 -11.17 9.91
CA PRO A 60 -1.43 -11.82 9.56
C PRO A 60 -1.24 -12.89 8.48
N HIS A 61 -1.96 -14.00 8.63
CA HIS A 61 -1.88 -15.16 7.74
C HIS A 61 -3.18 -15.34 6.95
N TYR A 62 -3.06 -15.49 5.63
CA TYR A 62 -4.18 -15.53 4.68
C TYR A 62 -4.11 -16.80 3.81
N PRO A 63 -4.67 -17.93 4.28
CA PRO A 63 -4.70 -19.17 3.51
C PRO A 63 -5.87 -19.22 2.54
N ILE A 64 -5.67 -19.84 1.39
CA ILE A 64 -6.71 -20.17 0.41
C ILE A 64 -6.59 -21.67 0.09
N VAL A 65 -7.67 -22.41 0.28
CA VAL A 65 -7.75 -23.83 -0.03
C VAL A 65 -8.87 -24.07 -1.04
N LYS A 66 -8.60 -24.89 -2.04
CA LYS A 66 -9.58 -25.34 -3.03
C LYS A 66 -9.47 -26.83 -3.28
N THR A 67 -10.59 -27.52 -3.12
CA THR A 67 -10.70 -28.95 -3.46
C THR A 67 -11.20 -29.13 -4.88
N LEU A 68 -10.42 -29.83 -5.69
CA LEU A 68 -10.75 -30.21 -7.06
C LEU A 68 -11.15 -31.71 -7.08
N GLY A 69 -12.45 -31.99 -7.09
CA GLY A 69 -13.00 -33.31 -7.21
C GLY A 69 -13.29 -33.69 -8.67
N ARG A 70 -13.53 -34.98 -8.92
CA ARG A 70 -13.82 -35.54 -10.27
C ARG A 70 -14.94 -34.79 -11.00
N GLU A 71 -15.98 -34.36 -10.30
CA GLU A 71 -17.12 -33.65 -10.91
C GLU A 71 -16.72 -32.32 -11.53
N LYS A 72 -15.82 -31.60 -10.87
CA LYS A 72 -15.28 -30.29 -11.36
C LYS A 72 -14.34 -30.50 -12.54
N LEU A 73 -13.59 -31.61 -12.56
CA LEU A 73 -12.63 -31.95 -13.61
C LEU A 73 -13.33 -32.52 -14.86
N ALA A 74 -14.44 -33.24 -14.70
CA ALA A 74 -15.21 -33.78 -15.80
C ALA A 74 -15.81 -32.70 -16.74
N GLY A 75 -15.98 -31.48 -16.25
CA GLY A 75 -16.45 -30.34 -17.05
C GLY A 75 -15.34 -29.63 -17.87
N VAL A 76 -14.08 -29.93 -17.61
CA VAL A 76 -12.95 -29.38 -18.34
C VAL A 76 -12.79 -30.16 -19.64
N ARG A 77 -13.21 -29.57 -20.77
CA ARG A 77 -13.02 -30.15 -22.10
C ARG A 77 -11.56 -30.01 -22.52
N ALA A 78 -10.76 -31.02 -22.29
CA ALA A 78 -9.45 -31.16 -22.91
C ALA A 78 -9.58 -32.09 -24.11
N PHE A 79 -9.62 -31.53 -25.31
CA PHE A 79 -9.63 -32.29 -26.55
C PHE A 79 -8.34 -33.09 -26.69
N GLY A 80 -8.46 -34.45 -26.64
CA GLY A 80 -7.36 -35.35 -26.98
C GLY A 80 -6.24 -35.49 -25.94
N GLN A 81 -6.45 -35.03 -24.69
CA GLN A 81 -5.44 -35.16 -23.62
C GLN A 81 -5.80 -36.28 -22.64
N GLU A 82 -4.79 -36.96 -22.11
CA GLU A 82 -4.92 -37.97 -21.07
C GLU A 82 -5.37 -37.34 -19.74
N GLY A 83 -6.03 -38.13 -18.87
CA GLY A 83 -6.63 -37.65 -17.62
C GLY A 83 -5.67 -36.90 -16.68
N GLU A 84 -4.40 -37.30 -16.64
CA GLU A 84 -3.37 -36.59 -15.82
C GLU A 84 -3.04 -35.18 -16.34
N ALA A 85 -3.03 -34.99 -17.64
CA ALA A 85 -2.79 -33.66 -18.24
C ALA A 85 -3.95 -32.70 -17.92
N ILE A 86 -5.19 -33.22 -17.89
CA ILE A 86 -6.38 -32.43 -17.50
C ILE A 86 -6.28 -31.98 -16.04
N VAL A 87 -5.86 -32.88 -15.16
CA VAL A 87 -5.66 -32.57 -13.73
C VAL A 87 -4.57 -31.53 -13.54
N ALA A 88 -3.43 -31.69 -14.18
CA ALA A 88 -2.31 -30.74 -14.10
C ALA A 88 -2.71 -29.35 -14.59
N GLN A 89 -3.47 -29.26 -15.70
CA GLN A 89 -3.97 -27.99 -16.21
C GLN A 89 -4.96 -27.34 -15.25
N ALA A 90 -5.87 -28.10 -14.64
CA ALA A 90 -6.83 -27.57 -13.67
C ALA A 90 -6.15 -27.05 -12.39
N VAL A 91 -5.12 -27.76 -11.91
CA VAL A 91 -4.29 -27.32 -10.78
C VAL A 91 -3.56 -26.03 -11.12
N ALA A 92 -2.94 -25.95 -12.28
CA ALA A 92 -2.24 -24.75 -12.72
C ALA A 92 -3.17 -23.53 -12.82
N GLN A 93 -4.36 -23.70 -13.40
CA GLN A 93 -5.37 -22.64 -13.47
C GLN A 93 -5.86 -22.20 -12.09
N GLU A 94 -6.02 -23.12 -11.14
CA GLU A 94 -6.44 -22.78 -9.80
C GLU A 94 -5.34 -22.04 -9.03
N LEU A 95 -4.08 -22.45 -9.16
CA LEU A 95 -2.94 -21.74 -8.60
C LEU A 95 -2.82 -20.31 -9.14
N GLU A 96 -3.05 -20.12 -10.43
CA GLU A 96 -3.07 -18.79 -11.03
C GLU A 96 -4.19 -17.90 -10.47
N ARG A 97 -5.39 -18.47 -10.29
CA ARG A 97 -6.52 -17.76 -9.66
C ARG A 97 -6.24 -17.38 -8.21
N GLN A 98 -5.63 -18.30 -7.44
CA GLN A 98 -5.24 -18.03 -6.05
C GLN A 98 -4.15 -16.97 -5.99
N ALA A 99 -3.19 -17.00 -6.91
CA ALA A 99 -2.17 -15.97 -7.01
C ALA A 99 -2.77 -14.58 -7.26
N MET A 100 -3.73 -14.46 -8.19
CA MET A 100 -4.44 -13.19 -8.43
C MET A 100 -5.20 -12.71 -7.19
N ARG A 101 -5.82 -13.60 -6.42
CA ARG A 101 -6.52 -13.23 -5.17
C ARG A 101 -5.56 -12.69 -4.12
N HIS A 102 -4.39 -13.30 -3.98
CA HIS A 102 -3.34 -12.81 -3.09
C HIS A 102 -2.80 -11.45 -3.53
N ASP A 103 -2.65 -11.21 -4.85
CA ASP A 103 -2.23 -9.92 -5.37
C ASP A 103 -3.24 -8.82 -5.06
N VAL A 104 -4.52 -9.09 -5.26
CA VAL A 104 -5.61 -8.15 -4.91
C VAL A 104 -5.66 -7.88 -3.41
N HIS A 105 -5.47 -8.91 -2.59
CA HIS A 105 -5.46 -8.77 -1.14
C HIS A 105 -4.27 -7.95 -0.65
N GLU A 106 -3.08 -8.19 -1.19
CA GLU A 106 -1.88 -7.40 -0.87
C GLU A 106 -2.05 -5.92 -1.27
N GLU A 107 -2.66 -5.66 -2.43
CA GLU A 107 -2.99 -4.29 -2.84
C GLU A 107 -3.96 -3.62 -1.86
N TYR A 108 -5.00 -4.34 -1.43
CA TYR A 108 -5.93 -3.86 -0.42
C TYR A 108 -5.24 -3.50 0.90
N LEU A 109 -4.32 -4.35 1.39
CA LEU A 109 -3.54 -4.06 2.60
C LEU A 109 -2.67 -2.81 2.45
N LYS A 110 -2.01 -2.67 1.30
CA LYS A 110 -1.20 -1.49 0.97
C LYS A 110 -2.06 -0.24 0.85
N ALA A 111 -3.23 -0.35 0.23
CA ALA A 111 -4.18 0.75 0.12
C ALA A 111 -4.68 1.21 1.49
N GLN A 112 -5.11 0.29 2.34
CA GLN A 112 -5.52 0.62 3.71
C GLN A 112 -4.40 1.29 4.50
N MET A 113 -3.18 0.76 4.43
CA MET A 113 -2.04 1.32 5.16
C MET A 113 -1.64 2.70 4.63
N THR A 114 -1.69 2.92 3.30
CA THR A 114 -1.33 4.20 2.69
C THR A 114 -2.41 5.25 2.94
N LEU A 115 -3.67 4.91 2.68
CA LEU A 115 -4.78 5.86 2.67
C LEU A 115 -5.36 6.09 4.07
N ASN A 116 -5.47 5.05 4.89
CA ASN A 116 -6.07 5.16 6.23
C ASN A 116 -5.03 5.07 7.36
N GLY A 117 -3.89 4.43 7.13
CA GLY A 117 -2.90 4.13 8.17
C GLY A 117 -3.35 3.04 9.14
N VAL A 118 -4.44 2.35 8.80
CA VAL A 118 -5.07 1.34 9.66
C VAL A 118 -5.38 0.10 8.83
N VAL A 119 -4.97 -1.06 9.31
CA VAL A 119 -5.35 -2.37 8.74
C VAL A 119 -6.14 -3.15 9.78
N VAL A 120 -7.38 -3.47 9.45
CA VAL A 120 -8.26 -4.27 10.32
C VAL A 120 -8.16 -5.73 9.93
N THR A 121 -7.78 -6.58 10.89
CA THR A 121 -7.74 -8.03 10.71
C THR A 121 -8.71 -8.72 11.66
N THR A 122 -9.30 -9.84 11.24
CA THR A 122 -10.30 -10.53 12.05
C THR A 122 -9.71 -11.22 13.29
N HIS A 123 -8.48 -11.75 13.17
CA HIS A 123 -7.88 -12.60 14.21
C HIS A 123 -6.63 -12.00 14.85
N TYR A 124 -5.98 -11.05 14.19
CA TYR A 124 -4.74 -10.42 14.67
C TYR A 124 -4.95 -9.01 15.22
N GLY A 125 -6.23 -8.56 15.31
CA GLY A 125 -6.57 -7.23 15.78
C GLY A 125 -6.44 -6.14 14.72
N THR A 126 -6.47 -4.92 15.17
CA THR A 126 -6.31 -3.73 14.32
C THR A 126 -4.88 -3.23 14.43
N ILE A 127 -4.22 -3.05 13.31
CA ILE A 127 -2.90 -2.45 13.21
C ILE A 127 -3.11 -1.00 12.84
N ASP A 128 -2.94 -0.10 13.80
CA ASP A 128 -3.15 1.35 13.65
C ASP A 128 -1.82 2.07 13.89
N MET A 129 -1.32 2.74 12.85
CA MET A 129 -0.03 3.43 12.92
C MET A 129 0.00 4.55 13.95
N ALA A 130 -1.13 5.27 14.13
CA ALA A 130 -1.22 6.33 15.11
C ALA A 130 -1.21 5.79 16.54
N ALA A 131 -1.99 4.72 16.80
CA ALA A 131 -2.08 4.12 18.11
C ALA A 131 -0.82 3.35 18.52
N GLU A 132 -0.24 2.59 17.58
CA GLU A 132 0.95 1.75 17.86
C GLU A 132 2.22 2.57 18.02
N PHE A 133 2.43 3.59 17.18
CA PHE A 133 3.69 4.34 17.14
C PHE A 133 3.57 5.78 17.65
N GLY A 134 2.38 6.22 18.07
CA GLY A 134 2.16 7.58 18.57
C GLY A 134 2.34 8.68 17.53
N VAL A 135 2.32 8.35 16.24
CA VAL A 135 2.54 9.28 15.13
C VAL A 135 1.23 9.90 14.68
N THR A 136 1.11 11.21 14.76
CA THR A 136 -0.07 11.93 14.28
C THR A 136 0.05 12.24 12.79
N ARG A 137 -0.96 11.88 12.02
CA ARG A 137 -1.08 12.22 10.61
C ARG A 137 -1.56 13.67 10.46
N PRO A 138 -0.84 14.54 9.74
CA PRO A 138 -1.31 15.90 9.47
C PRO A 138 -2.54 15.88 8.54
N THR A 139 -3.40 16.88 8.71
CA THR A 139 -4.61 17.08 7.91
C THR A 139 -4.56 18.41 7.17
N ALA A 140 -5.14 18.49 5.98
CA ALA A 140 -5.30 19.71 5.20
C ALA A 140 -6.65 19.69 4.49
N THR A 141 -7.16 20.87 4.13
CA THR A 141 -8.37 21.02 3.32
C THR A 141 -8.02 21.62 1.97
N ILE A 142 -8.73 21.25 0.93
CA ILE A 142 -8.60 21.86 -0.41
C ILE A 142 -9.93 22.50 -0.77
N SER A 143 -9.84 23.77 -1.20
CA SER A 143 -10.95 24.54 -1.74
C SER A 143 -10.70 24.87 -3.21
N SER A 144 -11.72 24.78 -4.04
CA SER A 144 -11.67 25.20 -5.45
C SER A 144 -11.23 26.65 -5.65
N ALA A 145 -11.35 27.49 -4.61
CA ALA A 145 -10.92 28.89 -4.65
C ALA A 145 -9.39 29.08 -4.55
N SER A 146 -8.64 28.11 -3.99
CA SER A 146 -7.21 28.27 -3.66
C SER A 146 -6.38 26.98 -3.77
N VAL A 147 -6.73 26.11 -4.72
CA VAL A 147 -6.13 24.76 -4.88
C VAL A 147 -4.60 24.78 -4.88
N LEU A 148 -3.97 25.73 -5.57
CA LEU A 148 -2.50 25.81 -5.63
C LEU A 148 -1.87 26.15 -4.27
N ALA A 149 -2.50 27.04 -3.52
CA ALA A 149 -2.01 27.43 -2.20
C ALA A 149 -2.20 26.30 -1.19
N ASP A 150 -3.35 25.62 -1.24
CA ASP A 150 -3.71 24.52 -0.35
C ASP A 150 -2.82 23.29 -0.61
N LEU A 151 -2.55 22.96 -1.88
CA LEU A 151 -1.58 21.90 -2.23
C LEU A 151 -0.17 22.23 -1.73
N ARG A 152 0.27 23.49 -1.82
CA ARG A 152 1.58 23.90 -1.28
C ARG A 152 1.63 23.81 0.25
N ALA A 153 0.54 24.14 0.92
CA ALA A 153 0.43 23.97 2.37
C ALA A 153 0.48 22.49 2.76
N ALA A 154 -0.25 21.62 2.07
CA ALA A 154 -0.21 20.17 2.27
C ALA A 154 1.21 19.60 2.01
N GLN A 155 1.90 20.04 0.96
CA GLN A 155 3.29 19.67 0.72
C GLN A 155 4.24 20.13 1.83
N ALA A 156 3.98 21.29 2.44
CA ALA A 156 4.79 21.79 3.56
C ALA A 156 4.58 20.91 4.81
N LEU A 157 3.34 20.50 5.10
CA LEU A 157 3.02 19.55 6.17
C LEU A 157 3.69 18.19 5.93
N SER A 158 3.62 17.65 4.73
CA SER A 158 4.29 16.40 4.37
C SER A 158 5.81 16.50 4.57
N ARG A 159 6.44 17.60 4.16
CA ARG A 159 7.88 17.81 4.37
C ARG A 159 8.26 17.92 5.85
N ALA A 160 7.41 18.52 6.66
CA ALA A 160 7.65 18.60 8.11
C ALA A 160 7.58 17.20 8.78
N GLY A 161 6.74 16.30 8.25
CA GLY A 161 6.65 14.93 8.72
C GLY A 161 7.75 13.98 8.21
N LEU A 162 8.52 14.39 7.18
CA LEU A 162 9.67 13.60 6.72
C LEU A 162 10.81 13.69 7.74
N GLN A 163 11.28 12.54 8.18
CA GLN A 163 12.42 12.46 9.06
C GLN A 163 13.67 13.08 8.39
N ASN A 164 14.49 13.78 9.18
CA ASN A 164 15.78 14.34 8.76
C ASN A 164 15.71 15.43 7.66
N GLY A 165 14.57 16.12 7.50
CA GLY A 165 14.45 17.18 6.51
C GLY A 165 14.56 16.67 5.07
N GLY A 166 14.16 15.45 4.83
CA GLY A 166 14.19 14.78 3.52
C GLY A 166 13.52 15.62 2.44
N ARG A 167 14.15 15.70 1.27
CA ARG A 167 13.56 16.32 0.07
C ARG A 167 13.05 15.23 -0.85
N VAL A 168 11.82 15.38 -1.33
CA VAL A 168 11.19 14.48 -2.28
C VAL A 168 11.10 15.14 -3.67
N GLN A 169 11.19 14.35 -4.70
CA GLN A 169 11.14 14.83 -6.09
C GLN A 169 9.71 15.20 -6.55
N GLY A 170 8.68 14.78 -5.82
CA GLY A 170 7.30 15.02 -6.14
C GLY A 170 6.36 14.39 -5.11
N TYR A 171 5.08 14.59 -5.32
CA TYR A 171 4.02 14.07 -4.48
C TYR A 171 2.97 13.38 -5.34
N ILE A 172 2.26 12.44 -4.74
CA ILE A 172 1.09 11.79 -5.33
C ILE A 172 -0.09 12.11 -4.42
N LEU A 173 -1.17 12.61 -5.00
CA LEU A 173 -2.45 12.79 -4.31
C LEU A 173 -3.43 11.74 -4.83
N PHE A 174 -3.76 10.79 -3.98
CA PHE A 174 -4.89 9.91 -4.21
C PHE A 174 -6.15 10.65 -3.83
N ALA A 175 -6.99 10.96 -4.81
CA ALA A 175 -8.19 11.75 -4.61
C ALA A 175 -9.43 10.91 -4.92
N SER A 176 -10.45 10.99 -4.06
CA SER A 176 -11.78 10.46 -4.35
C SER A 176 -12.43 11.22 -5.51
N PRO A 177 -13.48 10.70 -6.13
CA PRO A 177 -14.15 11.37 -7.24
C PRO A 177 -14.56 12.81 -6.94
N ALA A 178 -15.16 13.08 -5.77
CA ALA A 178 -15.58 14.42 -5.41
C ALA A 178 -14.40 15.39 -5.23
N LEU A 179 -13.33 14.96 -4.54
CA LEU A 179 -12.13 15.79 -4.39
C LEU A 179 -11.45 16.03 -5.75
N PHE A 180 -11.39 15.03 -6.60
CA PHE A 180 -10.78 15.15 -7.92
C PHE A 180 -11.52 16.17 -8.79
N GLU A 181 -12.87 16.13 -8.81
CA GLU A 181 -13.71 17.09 -9.52
C GLU A 181 -13.57 18.51 -8.96
N GLU A 182 -13.50 18.67 -7.62
CA GLU A 182 -13.27 19.96 -6.96
C GLU A 182 -11.94 20.58 -7.41
N ILE A 183 -10.87 19.79 -7.51
CA ILE A 183 -9.57 20.26 -7.98
C ILE A 183 -9.60 20.64 -9.46
N ILE A 184 -10.17 19.80 -10.34
CA ILE A 184 -10.21 20.05 -11.78
C ILE A 184 -11.07 21.26 -12.13
N SER A 185 -12.21 21.45 -11.45
CA SER A 185 -13.12 22.55 -11.70
C SER A 185 -12.61 23.90 -11.18
N SER A 186 -11.49 23.92 -10.46
CA SER A 186 -10.92 25.13 -9.86
C SER A 186 -10.44 26.15 -10.90
N ALA A 187 -10.55 27.43 -10.55
CA ALA A 187 -10.06 28.53 -11.39
C ALA A 187 -8.54 28.50 -11.58
N ASP A 188 -7.79 28.00 -10.59
CA ASP A 188 -6.34 27.85 -10.64
C ASP A 188 -5.92 26.87 -11.74
N VAL A 189 -6.56 25.70 -11.80
CA VAL A 189 -6.30 24.67 -12.81
C VAL A 189 -6.77 25.19 -14.19
N ALA A 190 -7.96 25.78 -14.30
CA ALA A 190 -8.47 26.34 -15.54
C ALA A 190 -7.54 27.44 -16.11
N THR A 191 -7.01 28.30 -15.25
CA THR A 191 -6.07 29.37 -15.65
C THR A 191 -4.73 28.79 -16.13
N ALA A 192 -4.16 27.85 -15.37
CA ALA A 192 -2.93 27.18 -15.78
C ALA A 192 -3.09 26.47 -17.14
N TYR A 193 -4.28 25.96 -17.40
CA TYR A 193 -4.64 25.32 -18.64
C TYR A 193 -4.70 26.25 -19.84
N GLN A 194 -5.27 27.44 -19.65
CA GLN A 194 -5.38 28.45 -20.70
C GLN A 194 -4.03 28.98 -21.16
N PHE A 195 -3.05 29.04 -20.26
CA PHE A 195 -1.70 29.52 -20.56
C PHE A 195 -0.74 28.43 -21.04
N SER A 196 -1.14 27.15 -20.98
CA SER A 196 -0.31 26.06 -21.53
C SER A 196 -0.44 26.03 -23.06
N GLN A 197 0.71 26.02 -23.77
CA GLN A 197 0.68 25.89 -25.23
C GLN A 197 0.05 24.54 -25.62
N ALA A 198 -0.67 24.54 -26.75
CA ALA A 198 -1.43 23.36 -27.20
C ALA A 198 -0.62 22.06 -27.38
N SER A 199 0.69 22.17 -27.57
CA SER A 199 1.62 21.04 -27.64
C SER A 199 2.17 20.55 -26.31
N GLY A 200 2.04 21.36 -25.24
CA GLY A 200 2.52 21.07 -23.89
C GLY A 200 1.38 21.00 -22.86
N ASN A 201 0.16 20.80 -23.31
CA ASN A 201 -1.00 20.75 -22.41
C ASN A 201 -0.89 19.54 -21.45
N PRO A 202 -0.64 19.77 -20.15
CA PRO A 202 -0.44 18.70 -19.17
C PRO A 202 -1.60 17.70 -19.15
N LEU A 203 -2.84 18.19 -19.21
CA LEU A 203 -4.03 17.34 -19.18
C LEU A 203 -4.18 16.46 -20.44
N ARG A 204 -3.70 16.91 -21.59
CA ARG A 204 -3.79 16.12 -22.83
C ARG A 204 -2.70 15.05 -22.90
N ASN A 205 -1.53 15.35 -22.38
CA ASN A 205 -0.39 14.40 -22.39
C ASN A 205 -0.40 13.46 -21.17
N GLU A 206 -0.98 13.88 -20.07
CA GLU A 206 -0.94 13.14 -18.80
C GLU A 206 -2.26 12.42 -18.48
N LEU A 207 -3.41 12.90 -18.95
CA LEU A 207 -4.66 12.12 -18.97
C LEU A 207 -4.59 10.90 -19.91
N GLY A 208 -3.63 10.87 -20.82
CA GLY A 208 -3.37 9.74 -21.71
C GLY A 208 -2.18 8.86 -21.29
N SER A 209 -1.37 9.29 -20.34
CA SER A 209 -0.24 8.53 -19.82
C SER A 209 -0.65 7.79 -18.55
N VAL A 210 -1.50 6.83 -18.73
CA VAL A 210 -2.02 6.04 -17.64
C VAL A 210 -1.03 4.95 -17.29
N ALA A 211 -0.36 5.08 -16.17
CA ALA A 211 0.14 3.91 -15.49
C ALA A 211 -1.10 3.14 -15.00
N ASN A 212 -1.36 1.98 -15.57
CA ASN A 212 -2.39 1.02 -15.11
C ASN A 212 -3.88 1.39 -15.26
N GLY A 213 -4.27 2.32 -16.12
CA GLY A 213 -5.70 2.62 -16.38
C GLY A 213 -6.31 3.71 -15.52
N TYR A 214 -5.56 4.35 -14.61
CA TYR A 214 -6.09 5.43 -13.75
C TYR A 214 -6.04 6.79 -14.44
N THR A 215 -7.04 7.61 -14.19
CA THR A 215 -7.05 9.01 -14.61
C THR A 215 -6.15 9.82 -13.69
N MET A 216 -5.17 10.52 -14.26
CA MET A 216 -4.24 11.35 -13.49
C MET A 216 -3.89 12.63 -14.24
N PHE A 217 -3.56 13.66 -13.49
CA PHE A 217 -2.98 14.90 -14.03
C PHE A 217 -1.98 15.49 -13.05
N ARG A 218 -1.06 16.31 -13.55
CA ARG A 218 -0.02 16.93 -12.73
C ARG A 218 -0.29 18.41 -12.53
N PHE A 219 -0.29 18.83 -11.27
CA PHE A 219 -0.46 20.22 -10.90
C PHE A 219 0.36 20.59 -9.67
N GLY A 220 1.10 21.70 -9.71
CA GLY A 220 1.86 22.17 -8.56
C GLY A 220 2.91 21.19 -8.00
N ASN A 221 3.54 20.35 -8.84
CA ASN A 221 4.47 19.27 -8.46
C ASN A 221 3.78 18.09 -7.74
N VAL A 222 2.47 17.97 -7.91
CA VAL A 222 1.65 16.87 -7.38
C VAL A 222 1.04 16.11 -8.55
N ASP A 223 1.19 14.81 -8.58
CA ASP A 223 0.48 13.91 -9.48
C ASP A 223 -0.86 13.58 -8.81
N VAL A 224 -1.95 14.18 -9.28
CA VAL A 224 -3.30 13.94 -8.78
C VAL A 224 -3.87 12.75 -9.50
N VAL A 225 -4.20 11.71 -8.76
CA VAL A 225 -4.70 10.44 -9.28
C VAL A 225 -6.12 10.24 -8.79
N LEU A 226 -7.06 10.02 -9.70
CA LEU A 226 -8.41 9.59 -9.36
C LEU A 226 -8.34 8.17 -8.81
N TYR A 227 -8.66 8.00 -7.53
CA TYR A 227 -8.67 6.71 -6.86
C TYR A 227 -10.11 6.35 -6.47
N ASP A 228 -10.70 5.48 -7.26
CA ASP A 228 -12.07 4.99 -7.09
C ASP A 228 -12.12 3.45 -6.95
N ASP A 229 -10.98 2.83 -6.61
CA ASP A 229 -10.88 1.39 -6.46
C ASP A 229 -11.78 0.88 -5.34
N THR A 230 -12.49 -0.19 -5.66
CA THR A 230 -13.32 -0.93 -4.72
C THR A 230 -12.83 -2.37 -4.62
N PHE A 231 -12.85 -2.91 -3.43
CA PHE A 231 -12.53 -4.30 -3.15
C PHE A 231 -13.80 -5.02 -2.73
N THR A 232 -13.81 -6.35 -2.85
CA THR A 232 -14.97 -7.13 -2.45
C THR A 232 -14.55 -8.14 -1.38
N ASP A 233 -15.26 -8.17 -0.26
CA ASP A 233 -15.02 -9.13 0.81
C ASP A 233 -15.55 -10.53 0.44
N LYS A 234 -15.31 -11.51 1.32
CA LYS A 234 -15.75 -12.89 1.14
C LYS A 234 -17.29 -13.03 1.11
N ALA A 235 -18.02 -12.09 1.71
CA ALA A 235 -19.49 -12.07 1.74
C ALA A 235 -20.10 -11.39 0.51
N GLY A 236 -19.26 -10.74 -0.32
CA GLY A 236 -19.70 -9.99 -1.49
C GLY A 236 -19.98 -8.51 -1.22
N ASN A 237 -19.65 -8.00 -0.04
CA ASN A 237 -19.79 -6.58 0.26
C ASN A 237 -18.66 -5.79 -0.42
N VAL A 238 -19.01 -4.62 -0.91
CA VAL A 238 -18.05 -3.69 -1.50
C VAL A 238 -17.33 -2.94 -0.36
N LEU A 239 -16.00 -2.98 -0.39
CA LEU A 239 -15.12 -2.27 0.52
C LEU A 239 -14.48 -1.10 -0.23
N THR A 240 -14.79 0.12 0.17
CA THR A 240 -14.11 1.33 -0.26
C THR A 240 -13.01 1.65 0.74
N VAL A 241 -11.85 2.05 0.25
CA VAL A 241 -10.72 2.41 1.12
C VAL A 241 -10.67 3.92 1.35
N LEU A 242 -11.09 4.70 0.36
CA LEU A 242 -11.11 6.16 0.43
C LEU A 242 -12.56 6.64 0.39
N GLU A 243 -12.98 7.43 1.38
CA GLU A 243 -14.33 8.01 1.40
C GLU A 243 -14.46 9.15 0.39
N ASP A 244 -15.69 9.41 -0.06
CA ASP A 244 -15.93 10.49 -1.02
C ASP A 244 -15.69 11.86 -0.39
N GLY A 245 -15.05 12.76 -1.12
CA GLY A 245 -14.59 14.05 -0.60
C GLY A 245 -13.25 14.00 0.11
N GLU A 246 -12.65 12.81 0.25
CA GLU A 246 -11.35 12.64 0.90
C GLU A 246 -10.24 12.33 -0.10
N GLY A 247 -9.00 12.54 0.34
CA GLY A 247 -7.79 12.19 -0.37
C GLY A 247 -6.60 12.09 0.54
N VAL A 248 -5.51 11.58 -0.01
CA VAL A 248 -4.25 11.44 0.72
C VAL A 248 -3.10 11.88 -0.15
N LEU A 249 -2.36 12.88 0.33
CA LEU A 249 -1.11 13.30 -0.28
C LEU A 249 0.04 12.48 0.31
N VAL A 250 0.77 11.81 -0.57
CA VAL A 250 1.95 11.04 -0.17
C VAL A 250 3.21 11.56 -0.88
N PRO A 251 4.35 11.60 -0.20
CA PRO A 251 5.61 11.92 -0.86
C PRO A 251 6.02 10.79 -1.81
N ARG A 252 6.59 11.14 -2.96
CA ARG A 252 7.09 10.15 -3.94
C ARG A 252 8.43 9.60 -3.50
N THR A 253 8.38 8.75 -2.49
CA THR A 253 9.50 8.05 -1.89
C THR A 253 9.02 6.69 -1.36
N GLU A 254 9.93 5.86 -0.91
CA GLU A 254 9.57 4.66 -0.17
C GLU A 254 8.86 5.06 1.14
N LEU A 255 7.63 4.59 1.32
CA LEU A 255 6.84 4.86 2.50
C LEU A 255 7.08 3.86 3.63
N GLY A 256 7.43 2.62 3.28
CA GLY A 256 7.60 1.59 4.29
C GLY A 256 7.84 0.19 3.73
N VAL A 257 7.51 -0.81 4.53
CA VAL A 257 7.87 -2.21 4.29
C VAL A 257 6.62 -3.09 4.25
N ALA A 258 6.63 -4.03 3.31
CA ALA A 258 5.74 -5.19 3.31
C ALA A 258 6.55 -6.42 3.75
N PHE A 259 6.33 -6.88 4.98
CA PHE A 259 6.98 -8.05 5.53
C PHE A 259 6.25 -9.31 5.13
N TYR A 260 7.01 -10.31 4.70
CA TYR A 260 6.49 -11.63 4.31
C TYR A 260 6.98 -12.68 5.28
N GLY A 261 6.05 -13.31 6.01
CA GLY A 261 6.31 -14.36 6.99
C GLY A 261 6.55 -15.73 6.37
N PRO A 262 7.00 -16.71 7.18
CA PRO A 262 7.20 -18.08 6.76
C PRO A 262 5.86 -18.79 6.46
N ALA A 263 5.95 -19.95 5.79
CA ALA A 263 4.80 -20.82 5.57
C ALA A 263 4.29 -21.40 6.89
N SER A 264 2.97 -21.56 7.02
CA SER A 264 2.31 -22.14 8.20
C SER A 264 2.38 -23.68 8.24
N THR A 265 3.16 -24.29 7.35
CA THR A 265 3.32 -25.75 7.26
C THR A 265 4.48 -26.25 8.14
N LEU A 266 4.46 -27.53 8.52
CA LEU A 266 5.56 -28.16 9.27
C LEU A 266 6.90 -28.05 8.54
N SER A 267 6.89 -28.11 7.21
CA SER A 267 8.09 -27.92 6.38
C SER A 267 8.56 -26.47 6.33
N GLY A 268 7.69 -25.51 6.65
CA GLY A 268 8.00 -24.10 6.73
C GLY A 268 8.62 -23.66 8.06
N LEU A 269 8.65 -24.55 9.06
CA LEU A 269 9.14 -24.23 10.40
C LEU A 269 10.62 -23.82 10.35
N GLY A 270 10.94 -22.59 10.77
CA GLY A 270 12.30 -22.03 10.70
C GLY A 270 12.76 -21.65 9.28
N GLY A 271 11.89 -21.77 8.29
CA GLY A 271 12.14 -21.33 6.92
C GLY A 271 12.15 -19.81 6.77
N VAL A 272 12.65 -19.34 5.64
CA VAL A 272 12.58 -17.93 5.26
C VAL A 272 11.21 -17.65 4.65
N GLY A 273 10.61 -16.53 5.02
CA GLY A 273 9.36 -16.08 4.44
C GLY A 273 9.46 -15.91 2.91
N SER A 274 8.33 -15.98 2.26
CA SER A 274 8.17 -15.67 0.84
C SER A 274 6.87 -14.93 0.63
N ARG A 275 6.79 -14.19 -0.44
CA ARG A 275 5.56 -13.47 -0.80
C ARG A 275 4.34 -14.39 -0.85
N ARG A 276 4.54 -15.63 -1.31
CA ARG A 276 3.51 -16.68 -1.38
C ARG A 276 4.11 -18.06 -1.29
N PHE A 277 3.35 -18.98 -0.71
CA PHE A 277 3.61 -20.41 -0.75
C PHE A 277 2.43 -21.10 -1.41
N ALA A 278 2.69 -22.21 -2.07
CA ALA A 278 1.65 -23.05 -2.64
C ALA A 278 2.01 -24.52 -2.46
N SER A 279 1.02 -25.32 -2.15
CA SER A 279 1.13 -26.77 -2.01
C SER A 279 -0.05 -27.47 -2.65
N THR A 280 0.15 -28.72 -3.04
CA THR A 280 -0.92 -29.57 -3.53
C THR A 280 -0.90 -30.87 -2.75
N TYR A 281 -2.06 -31.32 -2.33
CA TYR A 281 -2.24 -32.60 -1.67
C TYR A 281 -3.20 -33.46 -2.49
N ARG A 282 -2.75 -34.66 -2.88
CA ARG A 282 -3.59 -35.66 -3.56
C ARG A 282 -4.12 -36.65 -2.53
N ASP A 283 -5.43 -36.86 -2.51
CA ASP A 283 -6.05 -37.84 -1.62
C ASP A 283 -5.46 -39.24 -1.89
N PRO A 284 -5.08 -40.00 -0.84
CA PRO A 284 -4.55 -41.34 -1.00
C PRO A 284 -5.50 -42.31 -1.70
N LYS A 285 -6.80 -42.04 -1.73
CA LYS A 285 -7.84 -42.80 -2.47
C LYS A 285 -8.14 -42.24 -3.86
N ASP A 286 -7.36 -41.25 -4.30
CA ASP A 286 -7.47 -40.61 -5.62
C ASP A 286 -8.85 -40.01 -5.93
N ARG A 287 -9.52 -39.43 -4.93
CA ARG A 287 -10.88 -38.88 -5.08
C ARG A 287 -10.86 -37.40 -5.39
N TYR A 288 -9.87 -36.68 -4.87
CA TYR A 288 -9.73 -35.24 -5.03
C TYR A 288 -8.26 -34.79 -4.89
N ILE A 289 -8.01 -33.59 -5.36
CA ILE A 289 -6.75 -32.86 -5.12
C ILE A 289 -7.10 -31.56 -4.39
N GLU A 290 -6.42 -31.29 -3.30
CA GLU A 290 -6.44 -29.99 -2.65
C GLU A 290 -5.30 -29.14 -3.20
N VAL A 291 -5.65 -27.92 -3.58
CA VAL A 291 -4.71 -26.90 -4.00
C VAL A 291 -4.77 -25.83 -2.94
N GLU A 292 -3.69 -25.64 -2.24
CA GLU A 292 -3.54 -24.69 -1.16
C GLU A 292 -2.51 -23.64 -1.53
N SER A 293 -2.81 -22.39 -1.22
CA SER A 293 -1.83 -21.31 -1.24
C SER A 293 -2.00 -20.45 -0.01
N GLU A 294 -0.90 -19.90 0.47
CA GLU A 294 -0.88 -19.06 1.66
C GLU A 294 0.02 -17.85 1.45
N GLN A 295 -0.36 -16.77 2.09
CA GLN A 295 0.39 -15.54 2.16
C GLN A 295 0.34 -15.04 3.61
N SER A 296 1.51 -14.73 4.17
CA SER A 296 1.63 -14.09 5.48
C SER A 296 2.24 -12.72 5.25
N THR A 297 1.43 -11.66 5.37
CA THR A 297 1.86 -10.31 5.00
C THR A 297 1.46 -9.28 6.04
N LEU A 298 2.44 -8.47 6.46
CA LEU A 298 2.27 -7.30 7.32
C LEU A 298 2.81 -6.09 6.57
N VAL A 299 1.98 -5.07 6.36
CA VAL A 299 2.36 -3.82 5.72
C VAL A 299 2.49 -2.74 6.79
N ILE A 300 3.61 -2.03 6.82
CA ILE A 300 3.90 -0.94 7.77
C ILE A 300 4.33 0.29 7.00
N ASN A 301 3.75 1.43 7.36
CA ASN A 301 4.12 2.73 6.82
C ASN A 301 5.08 3.44 7.78
N GLU A 302 6.37 3.42 7.49
CA GLU A 302 7.43 4.05 8.29
C GLU A 302 7.40 5.59 8.19
N GLN A 303 6.75 6.13 7.15
CA GLN A 303 6.63 7.57 6.89
C GLN A 303 5.20 8.09 7.08
N PHE A 304 4.44 7.48 8.01
CA PHE A 304 3.03 7.83 8.22
C PHE A 304 2.81 9.32 8.52
N GLY A 305 3.69 9.93 9.32
CA GLY A 305 3.65 11.37 9.62
C GLY A 305 3.92 12.28 8.42
N ALA A 306 4.50 11.75 7.33
CA ALA A 306 4.72 12.49 6.08
C ALA A 306 3.56 12.35 5.09
N THR A 307 2.59 11.47 5.36
CA THR A 307 1.34 11.38 4.59
C THR A 307 0.34 12.40 5.13
N VAL A 308 -0.36 13.14 4.28
CA VAL A 308 -1.32 14.17 4.68
C VAL A 308 -2.72 13.75 4.26
N ALA A 309 -3.63 13.67 5.24
CA ALA A 309 -5.04 13.47 4.93
C ALA A 309 -5.64 14.78 4.40
N ILE A 310 -6.37 14.69 3.30
CA ILE A 310 -6.97 15.85 2.63
C ILE A 310 -8.48 15.65 2.59
N SER A 311 -9.21 16.73 2.82
CA SER A 311 -10.66 16.77 2.64
C SER A 311 -11.06 17.98 1.81
N VAL A 312 -12.22 17.91 1.17
CA VAL A 312 -12.88 19.08 0.56
C VAL A 312 -13.27 20.05 1.66
N ALA A 313 -13.09 21.37 1.41
CA ALA A 313 -13.38 22.45 2.35
C ALA A 313 -14.88 22.69 2.54
#